data_4097bc0c8d0c01b2bdcfb81d47837dc0
#
_entry.id   4097bc0c8d0c01b2bdcfb81d47837dc0
#
_cell.length_a   1.000
_cell.length_b   1.000
_cell.length_c   1.000
_cell.angle_alpha   90.00
_cell.angle_beta   90.00
_cell.angle_gamma   90.00
#
_symmetry.space_group_name_H-M   'P 1'
#
loop_
_entity.id
_entity.type
_entity.pdbx_description
1 polymer ?
#
loop_
_entity_poly.entity_id
_entity_poly.type
_entity_poly.pdbx_seq_one_letter_code
_entity_poly.pdbx_strand_id
1 'polypeptide(L)'
;MSSAHLPPVVYEDDWIIAFNKPSGLLVAPDRWDPKIENLMQLVHEHLSPDYFNVHRLDKETSGLVLCAKTKPVLDSLSGLFQAARVTKTYVALTRGVPAEPSGIIIKRIAPDPRKPGLMKIWSGGKRCETVYEVRERFRRHALLDVRPRTGRTHQIRVHLAAIGCPVVSDAFYGDGCGLFLSQLKRRYKQKKSEPERPLIGRLALHAESLTFKHPGTGNEITLCCERPKHFEVALKYLRKFDGM
;
A
#
# COMPACT_ATOMS: atom_id res chain seq x y z
N MET A 1 18.21 -20.70 3.71
CA MET A 1 17.93 -19.96 2.47
C MET A 1 16.45 -20.06 2.23
N SER A 2 15.70 -18.99 2.39
CA SER A 2 14.26 -18.99 2.08
C SER A 2 14.16 -19.08 0.56
N SER A 3 13.60 -20.16 0.02
CA SER A 3 13.24 -20.21 -1.38
C SER A 3 12.15 -19.17 -1.60
N ALA A 4 12.52 -18.06 -2.20
CA ALA A 4 11.56 -17.03 -2.51
C ALA A 4 10.55 -17.59 -3.51
N HIS A 5 9.30 -17.55 -3.11
CA HIS A 5 8.19 -17.96 -3.97
C HIS A 5 7.55 -16.74 -4.61
N LEU A 6 7.09 -16.89 -5.83
CA LEU A 6 6.21 -15.89 -6.46
C LEU A 6 5.05 -15.57 -5.52
N PRO A 7 4.74 -14.27 -5.34
CA PRO A 7 3.51 -13.88 -4.66
C PRO A 7 2.28 -14.48 -5.36
N PRO A 8 1.16 -14.68 -4.63
CA PRO A 8 -0.06 -15.21 -5.23
C PRO A 8 -0.50 -14.40 -6.44
N VAL A 9 -0.81 -15.10 -7.54
CA VAL A 9 -1.42 -14.50 -8.73
C VAL A 9 -2.89 -14.22 -8.40
N VAL A 10 -3.34 -13.00 -8.68
CA VAL A 10 -4.71 -12.52 -8.46
C VAL A 10 -5.51 -12.60 -9.75
N TYR A 11 -4.85 -12.32 -10.88
CA TYR A 11 -5.45 -12.34 -12.21
C TYR A 11 -4.38 -12.61 -13.25
N GLU A 12 -4.75 -13.33 -14.30
CA GLU A 12 -3.89 -13.58 -15.45
C GLU A 12 -4.72 -13.82 -16.71
N ASP A 13 -4.26 -13.24 -17.82
CA ASP A 13 -4.75 -13.52 -19.18
C ASP A 13 -3.59 -13.39 -20.20
N ASP A 14 -3.90 -13.27 -21.49
CA ASP A 14 -2.89 -13.20 -22.55
C ASP A 14 -2.07 -11.90 -22.54
N TRP A 15 -2.55 -10.81 -21.92
CA TRP A 15 -1.94 -9.49 -21.94
C TRP A 15 -1.30 -9.07 -20.62
N ILE A 16 -1.92 -9.45 -19.50
CA ILE A 16 -1.55 -8.96 -18.17
C ILE A 16 -1.49 -10.09 -17.15
N ILE A 17 -0.70 -9.86 -16.11
CA ILE A 17 -0.69 -10.67 -14.88
C ILE A 17 -0.64 -9.73 -13.68
N ALA A 18 -1.37 -10.06 -12.63
CA ALA A 18 -1.42 -9.28 -11.40
C ALA A 18 -1.13 -10.15 -10.18
N PHE A 19 -0.34 -9.60 -9.26
CA PHE A 19 0.12 -10.30 -8.05
C PHE A 19 -0.38 -9.60 -6.78
N ASN A 20 -0.64 -10.38 -5.72
CA ASN A 20 -0.79 -9.87 -4.36
C ASN A 20 0.59 -9.80 -3.69
N LYS A 21 1.28 -8.68 -3.85
CA LYS A 21 2.62 -8.45 -3.30
C LYS A 21 2.58 -8.42 -1.77
N PRO A 22 3.38 -9.21 -1.05
CA PRO A 22 3.52 -9.08 0.40
C PRO A 22 4.22 -7.77 0.78
N SER A 23 4.00 -7.30 2.01
CA SER A 23 4.81 -6.25 2.62
C SER A 23 6.26 -6.75 2.79
N GLY A 24 7.23 -5.86 2.56
CA GLY A 24 8.66 -6.17 2.68
C GLY A 24 9.33 -6.60 1.37
N LEU A 25 8.58 -6.92 0.31
CA LEU A 25 9.12 -7.21 -1.02
C LEU A 25 9.15 -5.94 -1.88
N LEU A 26 10.27 -5.68 -2.56
CA LEU A 26 10.35 -4.63 -3.58
C LEU A 26 9.61 -5.06 -4.85
N VAL A 27 9.15 -4.11 -5.67
CA VAL A 27 8.56 -4.44 -6.99
C VAL A 27 9.66 -4.63 -8.03
N ALA A 28 10.65 -3.76 -8.07
CA ALA A 28 11.75 -3.76 -9.02
C ALA A 28 13.08 -3.60 -8.28
N PRO A 29 14.24 -3.84 -8.92
CA PRO A 29 15.53 -3.76 -8.28
C PRO A 29 15.75 -2.44 -7.54
N ASP A 30 16.35 -2.53 -6.37
CA ASP A 30 16.76 -1.35 -5.61
C ASP A 30 17.90 -0.62 -6.36
N ARG A 31 17.87 0.70 -6.33
CA ARG A 31 18.88 1.51 -7.02
C ARG A 31 20.27 1.38 -6.40
N TRP A 32 20.33 1.13 -5.09
CA TRP A 32 21.57 1.14 -4.31
C TRP A 32 22.09 -0.27 -4.03
N ASP A 33 21.18 -1.26 -3.94
CA ASP A 33 21.53 -2.65 -3.73
C ASP A 33 20.69 -3.57 -4.66
N PRO A 34 21.19 -3.85 -5.88
CA PRO A 34 20.50 -4.71 -6.84
C PRO A 34 20.31 -6.16 -6.37
N LYS A 35 21.01 -6.57 -5.31
CA LYS A 35 20.91 -7.94 -4.76
C LYS A 35 19.69 -8.14 -3.88
N ILE A 36 19.01 -7.05 -3.49
CA ILE A 36 17.74 -7.16 -2.73
C ILE A 36 16.70 -7.80 -3.64
N GLU A 37 16.16 -8.91 -3.15
CA GLU A 37 15.10 -9.65 -3.82
C GLU A 37 13.91 -8.74 -4.13
N ASN A 38 13.36 -8.89 -5.32
CA ASN A 38 12.24 -8.10 -5.78
C ASN A 38 11.28 -8.92 -6.66
N LEU A 39 10.03 -8.45 -6.79
CA LEU A 39 9.00 -9.15 -7.54
C LEU A 39 9.40 -9.41 -9.00
N MET A 40 10.00 -8.42 -9.68
CA MET A 40 10.35 -8.60 -11.10
C MET A 40 11.45 -9.64 -11.30
N GLN A 41 12.40 -9.75 -10.37
CA GLN A 41 13.37 -10.83 -10.38
C GLN A 41 12.67 -12.20 -10.30
N LEU A 42 11.78 -12.40 -9.34
CA LEU A 42 11.00 -13.64 -9.20
C LEU A 42 10.14 -13.92 -10.44
N VAL A 43 9.51 -12.90 -11.02
CA VAL A 43 8.73 -13.02 -12.25
C VAL A 43 9.59 -13.47 -13.43
N HIS A 44 10.79 -12.90 -13.58
CA HIS A 44 11.70 -13.28 -14.65
C HIS A 44 12.30 -14.68 -14.47
N GLU A 45 12.57 -15.09 -13.23
CA GLU A 45 13.10 -16.43 -12.92
C GLU A 45 12.03 -17.53 -13.07
N HIS A 46 10.79 -17.27 -12.74
CA HIS A 46 9.75 -18.31 -12.65
C HIS A 46 8.73 -18.29 -13.79
N LEU A 47 8.58 -17.17 -14.53
CA LEU A 47 7.59 -17.01 -15.59
C LEU A 47 8.23 -16.61 -16.92
N SER A 48 8.60 -15.35 -17.10
CA SER A 48 9.18 -14.85 -18.35
C SER A 48 10.00 -13.59 -18.15
N PRO A 49 11.19 -13.48 -18.79
CA PRO A 49 11.97 -12.25 -18.80
C PRO A 49 11.30 -11.09 -19.57
N ASP A 50 10.28 -11.39 -20.39
CA ASP A 50 9.56 -10.41 -21.20
C ASP A 50 8.39 -9.74 -20.45
N TYR A 51 8.20 -10.05 -19.17
CA TYR A 51 7.19 -9.40 -18.35
C TYR A 51 7.73 -8.12 -17.70
N PHE A 52 6.87 -7.09 -17.61
CA PHE A 52 7.24 -5.76 -17.12
C PHE A 52 6.26 -5.28 -16.06
N ASN A 53 6.75 -4.72 -14.96
CA ASN A 53 5.87 -4.04 -14.02
C ASN A 53 5.33 -2.73 -14.63
N VAL A 54 4.03 -2.55 -14.58
CA VAL A 54 3.35 -1.34 -15.09
C VAL A 54 3.46 -0.18 -14.11
N HIS A 55 3.43 -0.49 -12.81
CA HIS A 55 3.56 0.47 -11.72
C HIS A 55 4.34 -0.16 -10.56
N ARG A 56 4.52 0.61 -9.49
CA ARG A 56 5.22 0.13 -8.29
C ARG A 56 4.47 0.47 -7.02
N LEU A 57 4.66 -0.35 -6.00
CA LEU A 57 4.32 -0.07 -4.60
C LEU A 57 5.61 0.16 -3.82
N ASP A 58 5.50 0.87 -2.69
CA ASP A 58 6.59 0.95 -1.72
C ASP A 58 6.91 -0.45 -1.18
N LYS A 59 8.13 -0.68 -0.72
CA LYS A 59 8.59 -1.96 -0.15
C LYS A 59 7.62 -2.49 0.89
N GLU A 60 7.22 -1.64 1.85
CA GLU A 60 6.36 -2.03 2.97
C GLU A 60 4.87 -2.06 2.64
N THR A 61 4.44 -1.48 1.53
CA THR A 61 3.05 -1.53 1.06
C THR A 61 2.76 -2.89 0.45
N SER A 62 1.71 -3.55 0.92
CA SER A 62 1.20 -4.81 0.32
C SER A 62 0.12 -4.55 -0.72
N GLY A 63 -0.23 -5.57 -1.49
CA GLY A 63 -1.38 -5.54 -2.39
C GLY A 63 -1.06 -5.65 -3.86
N LEU A 64 -1.99 -5.21 -4.68
CA LEU A 64 -2.05 -5.46 -6.11
C LEU A 64 -0.91 -4.79 -6.87
N VAL A 65 -0.14 -5.57 -7.60
CA VAL A 65 0.86 -5.12 -8.58
C VAL A 65 0.51 -5.71 -9.94
N LEU A 66 0.34 -4.83 -10.93
CA LEU A 66 0.04 -5.18 -12.32
C LEU A 66 1.32 -5.25 -13.14
N CYS A 67 1.47 -6.33 -13.90
CA CYS A 67 2.53 -6.52 -14.88
C CYS A 67 1.93 -6.72 -16.29
N ALA A 68 2.64 -6.21 -17.28
CA ALA A 68 2.35 -6.43 -18.70
C ALA A 68 3.17 -7.64 -19.21
N LYS A 69 2.58 -8.47 -20.05
CA LYS A 69 3.25 -9.64 -20.63
C LYS A 69 4.10 -9.31 -21.86
N THR A 70 3.90 -8.12 -22.45
CA THR A 70 4.66 -7.67 -23.63
C THR A 70 4.92 -6.16 -23.56
N LYS A 71 5.89 -5.70 -24.33
CA LYS A 71 6.25 -4.28 -24.41
C LYS A 71 5.10 -3.40 -24.95
N PRO A 72 4.36 -3.76 -26.00
CA PRO A 72 3.19 -2.97 -26.46
C PRO A 72 2.11 -2.82 -25.39
N VAL A 73 1.86 -3.88 -24.60
CA VAL A 73 0.91 -3.84 -23.49
C VAL A 73 1.41 -2.91 -22.37
N LEU A 74 2.71 -2.96 -22.06
CA LEU A 74 3.32 -2.03 -21.10
C LEU A 74 3.12 -0.57 -21.53
N ASP A 75 3.39 -0.26 -22.80
CA ASP A 75 3.29 1.11 -23.32
C ASP A 75 1.84 1.61 -23.26
N SER A 76 0.87 0.77 -23.63
CA SER A 76 -0.57 1.06 -23.52
C SER A 76 -0.97 1.38 -22.07
N LEU A 77 -0.64 0.48 -21.13
CA LEU A 77 -0.99 0.65 -19.72
C LEU A 77 -0.26 1.84 -19.08
N SER A 78 1.03 2.04 -19.40
CA SER A 78 1.80 3.19 -18.92
C SER A 78 1.16 4.51 -19.34
N GLY A 79 0.61 4.58 -20.55
CA GLY A 79 -0.17 5.72 -21.04
C GLY A 79 -1.40 6.00 -20.18
N LEU A 80 -2.14 4.95 -19.76
CA LEU A 80 -3.29 5.10 -18.85
C LEU A 80 -2.86 5.64 -17.48
N PHE A 81 -1.77 5.12 -16.92
CA PHE A 81 -1.24 5.60 -15.63
C PHE A 81 -0.77 7.06 -15.71
N GLN A 82 -0.08 7.45 -16.78
CA GLN A 82 0.38 8.83 -17.01
C GLN A 82 -0.79 9.80 -17.20
N ALA A 83 -1.82 9.37 -17.91
CA ALA A 83 -3.05 10.14 -18.12
C ALA A 83 -4.00 10.16 -16.92
N ALA A 84 -3.62 9.55 -15.78
CA ALA A 84 -4.45 9.38 -14.59
C ALA A 84 -5.82 8.69 -14.85
N ARG A 85 -5.86 7.80 -15.85
CA ARG A 85 -7.04 7.02 -16.24
C ARG A 85 -7.12 5.66 -15.55
N VAL A 86 -6.33 5.44 -14.51
CA VAL A 86 -6.35 4.25 -13.66
C VAL A 86 -6.81 4.67 -12.27
N THR A 87 -7.93 4.13 -11.82
CA THR A 87 -8.38 4.29 -10.44
C THR A 87 -7.66 3.29 -9.55
N LYS A 88 -6.93 3.81 -8.56
CA LYS A 88 -6.20 3.01 -7.56
C LYS A 88 -6.90 3.19 -6.22
N THR A 89 -7.37 2.09 -5.63
CA THR A 89 -7.95 2.13 -4.28
C THR A 89 -7.03 1.38 -3.33
N TYR A 90 -6.64 2.08 -2.27
CA TYR A 90 -5.88 1.54 -1.15
C TYR A 90 -6.76 1.52 0.08
N VAL A 91 -6.49 0.57 0.97
CA VAL A 91 -7.04 0.57 2.31
C VAL A 91 -5.92 0.90 3.29
N ALA A 92 -6.15 1.87 4.16
CA ALA A 92 -5.23 2.30 5.19
C ALA A 92 -5.89 2.22 6.57
N LEU A 93 -5.24 1.55 7.52
CA LEU A 93 -5.59 1.67 8.94
C LEU A 93 -4.74 2.79 9.53
N THR A 94 -5.39 3.82 10.09
CA THR A 94 -4.70 5.00 10.64
C THR A 94 -4.74 5.01 12.16
N ARG A 95 -3.70 5.59 12.76
CA ARG A 95 -3.71 6.07 14.13
C ARG A 95 -4.23 7.50 14.11
N GLY A 96 -5.29 7.77 14.85
CA GLY A 96 -6.09 8.97 14.71
C GLY A 96 -7.24 8.79 13.71
N VAL A 97 -8.21 9.66 13.80
CA VAL A 97 -9.47 9.63 13.05
C VAL A 97 -9.61 10.96 12.35
N PRO A 98 -9.77 10.99 11.01
CA PRO A 98 -10.04 12.24 10.31
C PRO A 98 -11.29 12.95 10.87
N ALA A 99 -11.26 14.28 10.94
CA ALA A 99 -12.39 15.08 11.41
C ALA A 99 -13.61 14.84 10.51
N GLU A 100 -13.39 14.89 9.20
CA GLU A 100 -14.45 14.70 8.21
C GLU A 100 -14.53 13.24 7.74
N PRO A 101 -15.72 12.74 7.38
CA PRO A 101 -15.91 11.37 6.88
C PRO A 101 -15.26 11.13 5.52
N SER A 102 -15.01 12.17 4.76
CA SER A 102 -14.31 12.14 3.49
C SER A 102 -13.60 13.45 3.21
N GLY A 103 -12.59 13.44 2.34
CA GLY A 103 -11.89 14.66 1.99
C GLY A 103 -10.85 14.48 0.90
N ILE A 104 -10.27 15.61 0.49
CA ILE A 104 -9.20 15.67 -0.49
C ILE A 104 -7.99 16.34 0.15
N ILE A 105 -6.87 15.63 0.21
CA ILE A 105 -5.60 16.17 0.70
C ILE A 105 -4.81 16.66 -0.50
N ILE A 106 -4.61 17.97 -0.57
CA ILE A 106 -3.82 18.63 -1.61
C ILE A 106 -2.59 19.23 -0.94
N LYS A 107 -1.43 18.61 -1.14
CA LYS A 107 -0.14 19.08 -0.62
C LYS A 107 0.94 18.92 -1.69
N ARG A 108 2.01 19.69 -1.55
CA ARG A 108 3.20 19.55 -2.39
C ARG A 108 4.21 18.66 -1.66
N ILE A 109 4.77 17.67 -2.38
CA ILE A 109 5.69 16.67 -1.83
C ILE A 109 7.03 16.78 -2.56
N ALA A 110 8.12 16.73 -1.80
CA ALA A 110 9.49 16.69 -2.31
C ALA A 110 10.31 15.65 -1.53
N PRO A 111 11.46 15.18 -2.09
CA PRO A 111 12.44 14.43 -1.33
C PRO A 111 12.92 15.21 -0.11
N ASP A 112 13.15 14.54 1.01
CA ASP A 112 13.74 15.17 2.18
C ASP A 112 15.27 15.10 2.09
N PRO A 113 15.98 16.22 1.93
CA PRO A 113 17.43 16.22 1.80
C PRO A 113 18.17 15.77 3.07
N ARG A 114 17.48 15.82 4.23
CA ARG A 114 18.05 15.38 5.52
C ARG A 114 17.86 13.89 5.78
N LYS A 115 16.93 13.25 5.05
CA LYS A 115 16.58 11.84 5.23
C LYS A 115 16.48 11.17 3.85
N PRO A 116 17.59 10.70 3.27
CA PRO A 116 17.60 10.06 1.96
C PRO A 116 16.54 8.97 1.83
N GLY A 117 15.85 8.93 0.71
CA GLY A 117 14.75 7.98 0.46
C GLY A 117 13.39 8.39 1.03
N LEU A 118 13.32 9.39 1.91
CA LEU A 118 12.05 9.88 2.45
C LEU A 118 11.54 11.11 1.70
N MET A 119 10.25 11.34 1.87
CA MET A 119 9.53 12.48 1.28
C MET A 119 9.03 13.40 2.39
N LYS A 120 8.85 14.69 2.07
CA LYS A 120 8.26 15.67 3.00
C LYS A 120 7.27 16.59 2.28
N ILE A 121 6.39 17.21 3.07
CA ILE A 121 5.58 18.34 2.60
C ILE A 121 6.50 19.56 2.48
N TRP A 122 6.49 20.18 1.29
CA TRP A 122 7.27 21.38 1.01
C TRP A 122 6.67 22.21 -0.12
N SER A 123 6.64 23.52 0.02
CA SER A 123 6.02 24.45 -0.95
C SER A 123 6.64 24.38 -2.34
N GLY A 124 7.96 24.11 -2.44
CA GLY A 124 8.68 23.91 -3.71
C GLY A 124 8.52 22.51 -4.32
N GLY A 125 7.77 21.62 -3.68
CA GLY A 125 7.56 20.25 -4.14
C GLY A 125 6.55 20.14 -5.29
N LYS A 126 6.35 18.92 -5.79
CA LYS A 126 5.33 18.62 -6.80
C LYS A 126 3.95 18.53 -6.14
N ARG A 127 2.94 19.17 -6.75
CA ARG A 127 1.55 19.08 -6.28
C ARG A 127 1.08 17.64 -6.34
N CYS A 128 0.48 17.18 -5.25
CA CYS A 128 -0.08 15.85 -5.09
C CYS A 128 -1.49 15.95 -4.56
N GLU A 129 -2.32 14.97 -4.95
CA GLU A 129 -3.72 14.93 -4.57
C GLU A 129 -4.11 13.50 -4.17
N THR A 130 -4.71 13.38 -2.98
CA THR A 130 -5.16 12.11 -2.42
C THR A 130 -6.57 12.29 -1.85
N VAL A 131 -7.52 11.53 -2.37
CA VAL A 131 -8.88 11.46 -1.85
C VAL A 131 -8.92 10.38 -0.77
N TYR A 132 -9.64 10.63 0.32
CA TYR A 132 -9.92 9.62 1.33
C TYR A 132 -11.41 9.60 1.69
N GLU A 133 -11.86 8.43 2.13
CA GLU A 133 -13.18 8.18 2.66
C GLU A 133 -13.05 7.26 3.87
N VAL A 134 -13.75 7.58 4.97
CA VAL A 134 -13.74 6.75 6.18
C VAL A 134 -14.68 5.57 5.97
N ARG A 135 -14.11 4.37 5.77
CA ARG A 135 -14.86 3.11 5.65
C ARG A 135 -15.39 2.66 7.00
N GLU A 136 -14.57 2.82 8.07
CA GLU A 136 -14.96 2.44 9.43
C GLU A 136 -14.24 3.33 10.46
N ARG A 137 -14.98 3.81 11.45
CA ARG A 137 -14.48 4.71 12.49
C ARG A 137 -14.42 3.98 13.83
N PHE A 138 -13.28 4.13 14.51
CA PHE A 138 -13.04 3.66 15.87
C PHE A 138 -12.74 4.85 16.77
N ARG A 139 -12.58 4.63 18.08
CA ARG A 139 -12.30 5.73 19.03
C ARG A 139 -10.98 6.45 18.75
N ARG A 140 -9.92 5.68 18.37
CA ARG A 140 -8.56 6.20 18.18
C ARG A 140 -7.95 5.82 16.83
N HIS A 141 -8.68 5.09 16.00
CA HIS A 141 -8.24 4.59 14.71
C HIS A 141 -9.33 4.79 13.65
N ALA A 142 -8.96 4.76 12.40
CA ALA A 142 -9.91 4.72 11.28
C ALA A 142 -9.43 3.77 10.19
N LEU A 143 -10.35 3.07 9.56
CA LEU A 143 -10.12 2.36 8.32
C LEU A 143 -10.56 3.28 7.18
N LEU A 144 -9.62 3.60 6.29
CA LEU A 144 -9.86 4.54 5.20
C LEU A 144 -9.75 3.83 3.84
N ASP A 145 -10.64 4.19 2.93
CA ASP A 145 -10.42 4.07 1.50
C ASP A 145 -9.62 5.27 1.03
N VAL A 146 -8.52 5.03 0.32
CA VAL A 146 -7.62 6.08 -0.12
C VAL A 146 -7.35 5.95 -1.61
N ARG A 147 -7.65 7.01 -2.37
CA ARG A 147 -7.50 7.06 -3.83
C ARG A 147 -6.52 8.16 -4.21
N PRO A 148 -5.24 7.85 -4.44
CA PRO A 148 -4.27 8.83 -4.89
C PRO A 148 -4.51 9.15 -6.37
N ARG A 149 -4.81 10.43 -6.71
CA ARG A 149 -4.95 10.91 -8.09
C ARG A 149 -3.59 11.10 -8.78
N THR A 150 -2.54 11.28 -7.99
CA THR A 150 -1.15 11.32 -8.42
C THR A 150 -0.38 10.15 -7.82
N GLY A 151 0.81 9.82 -8.34
CA GLY A 151 1.59 8.65 -7.91
C GLY A 151 3.01 9.01 -7.47
N ARG A 152 3.17 9.80 -6.39
CA ARG A 152 4.51 10.13 -5.86
C ARG A 152 4.90 9.14 -4.76
N THR A 153 6.22 8.97 -4.62
CA THR A 153 6.80 8.13 -3.57
C THR A 153 6.22 8.51 -2.21
N HIS A 154 5.80 7.53 -1.42
CA HIS A 154 5.22 7.66 -0.09
C HIS A 154 4.00 8.63 0.02
N GLN A 155 3.36 8.97 -1.11
CA GLN A 155 2.34 10.02 -1.16
C GLN A 155 1.23 9.83 -0.11
N ILE A 156 0.60 8.65 -0.07
CA ILE A 156 -0.50 8.36 0.87
C ILE A 156 -0.01 8.53 2.30
N ARG A 157 1.15 7.98 2.62
CA ARG A 157 1.75 7.99 3.96
C ARG A 157 2.01 9.42 4.45
N VAL A 158 2.66 10.23 3.61
CA VAL A 158 2.95 11.65 3.90
C VAL A 158 1.66 12.46 4.04
N HIS A 159 0.67 12.24 3.16
CA HIS A 159 -0.60 12.96 3.18
C HIS A 159 -1.42 12.63 4.42
N LEU A 160 -1.59 11.37 4.76
CA LEU A 160 -2.33 10.97 5.95
C LEU A 160 -1.65 11.45 7.24
N ALA A 161 -0.32 11.39 7.33
CA ALA A 161 0.42 11.96 8.45
C ALA A 161 0.20 13.49 8.56
N ALA A 162 0.15 14.21 7.42
CA ALA A 162 -0.05 15.65 7.40
C ALA A 162 -1.43 16.13 7.88
N ILE A 163 -2.41 15.23 7.97
CA ILE A 163 -3.74 15.50 8.56
C ILE A 163 -3.90 14.89 9.96
N GLY A 164 -2.78 14.50 10.61
CA GLY A 164 -2.79 13.93 11.96
C GLY A 164 -3.27 12.47 12.04
N CYS A 165 -3.37 11.78 10.90
CA CYS A 165 -3.82 10.40 10.80
C CYS A 165 -2.77 9.49 10.16
N PRO A 166 -1.53 9.35 10.74
CA PRO A 166 -0.50 8.50 10.16
C PRO A 166 -0.96 7.04 10.08
N VAL A 167 -0.44 6.32 9.08
CA VAL A 167 -0.73 4.89 8.91
C VAL A 167 -0.13 4.12 10.10
N VAL A 168 -0.86 3.16 10.64
CA VAL A 168 -0.40 2.27 11.73
C VAL A 168 0.87 1.54 11.29
N SER A 169 1.84 1.45 12.18
CA SER A 169 3.18 0.85 11.95
C SER A 169 4.00 1.55 10.85
N ASP A 170 3.73 2.82 10.57
CA ASP A 170 4.59 3.61 9.69
C ASP A 170 5.79 4.14 10.46
N ALA A 171 6.98 3.54 10.23
CA ALA A 171 8.21 3.91 10.92
C ALA A 171 8.80 5.25 10.45
N PHE A 172 8.31 5.82 9.34
CA PHE A 172 8.88 7.04 8.77
C PHE A 172 8.00 8.28 8.96
N TYR A 173 6.68 8.11 8.93
CA TYR A 173 5.73 9.21 8.99
C TYR A 173 4.75 9.11 10.17
N GLY A 174 4.85 8.04 10.96
CA GLY A 174 4.14 7.79 12.20
C GLY A 174 5.10 7.56 13.36
N ASP A 175 4.63 6.84 14.37
CA ASP A 175 5.41 6.46 15.56
C ASP A 175 6.17 5.12 15.38
N GLY A 176 6.00 4.44 14.25
CA GLY A 176 6.59 3.13 13.99
C GLY A 176 6.01 1.99 14.83
N CYS A 177 5.13 2.31 15.76
CA CYS A 177 4.58 1.32 16.68
C CYS A 177 3.49 0.48 16.02
N GLY A 178 3.56 -0.84 16.21
CA GLY A 178 2.49 -1.76 15.87
C GLY A 178 1.22 -1.50 16.68
N LEU A 179 0.14 -2.14 16.26
CA LEU A 179 -1.09 -2.21 17.05
C LEU A 179 -1.06 -3.46 17.92
N PHE A 180 -1.17 -3.29 19.24
CA PHE A 180 -1.16 -4.37 20.21
C PHE A 180 -2.53 -4.53 20.88
N LEU A 181 -2.87 -5.74 21.28
CA LEU A 181 -4.11 -6.03 22.00
C LEU A 181 -4.16 -5.31 23.36
N SER A 182 -3.01 -5.18 24.03
CA SER A 182 -2.87 -4.44 25.30
C SER A 182 -3.29 -2.95 25.17
N GLN A 183 -3.09 -2.35 24.00
CA GLN A 183 -3.49 -0.95 23.73
C GLN A 183 -5.01 -0.80 23.59
N LEU A 184 -5.71 -1.87 23.22
CA LEU A 184 -7.16 -1.87 22.96
C LEU A 184 -7.97 -2.37 24.16
N LYS A 185 -7.50 -3.44 24.80
CA LYS A 185 -8.25 -4.16 25.84
C LYS A 185 -7.90 -3.65 27.24
N ARG A 186 -8.83 -2.96 27.91
CA ARG A 186 -8.69 -2.68 29.36
C ARG A 186 -8.49 -3.99 30.14
N ARG A 187 -7.56 -3.99 31.12
CA ARG A 187 -7.20 -5.16 31.93
C ARG A 187 -6.64 -6.34 31.10
N TYR A 188 -5.88 -6.03 30.04
CA TYR A 188 -5.11 -7.05 29.33
C TYR A 188 -4.10 -7.69 30.29
N LYS A 189 -4.14 -9.01 30.42
CA LYS A 189 -3.15 -9.79 31.19
C LYS A 189 -2.17 -10.40 30.22
N GLN A 190 -0.99 -9.81 30.14
CA GLN A 190 0.11 -10.38 29.36
C GLN A 190 0.66 -11.61 30.08
N LYS A 191 0.94 -12.68 29.33
CA LYS A 191 1.69 -13.83 29.84
C LYS A 191 3.12 -13.36 30.12
N LYS A 192 3.60 -13.59 31.35
CA LYS A 192 4.95 -13.16 31.77
C LYS A 192 6.10 -13.81 30.98
N SER A 193 5.83 -14.94 30.33
CA SER A 193 6.83 -15.77 29.64
C SER A 193 7.09 -15.39 28.18
N GLU A 194 6.25 -14.54 27.56
CA GLU A 194 6.40 -14.22 26.15
C GLU A 194 6.13 -12.74 25.89
N PRO A 195 6.92 -12.08 25.00
CA PRO A 195 6.61 -10.74 24.56
C PRO A 195 5.28 -10.73 23.79
N GLU A 196 4.49 -9.69 23.97
CA GLU A 196 3.25 -9.50 23.22
C GLU A 196 3.55 -9.36 21.73
N ARG A 197 2.86 -10.16 20.91
CA ARG A 197 2.94 -10.04 19.46
C ARG A 197 1.94 -8.97 18.97
N PRO A 198 2.33 -8.07 18.08
CA PRO A 198 1.42 -7.09 17.53
C PRO A 198 0.31 -7.76 16.71
N LEU A 199 -0.91 -7.24 16.78
CA LEU A 199 -2.02 -7.58 15.90
C LEU A 199 -1.66 -7.22 14.45
N ILE A 200 -1.01 -6.04 14.28
CA ILE A 200 -0.41 -5.61 13.03
C ILE A 200 0.91 -4.89 13.35
N GLY A 201 2.03 -5.42 12.87
CA GLY A 201 3.38 -4.91 13.11
C GLY A 201 4.10 -4.48 11.84
N ARG A 202 3.38 -4.43 10.72
CA ARG A 202 3.87 -3.94 9.43
C ARG A 202 2.98 -2.78 8.98
N LEU A 203 3.47 -1.97 8.05
CA LEU A 203 2.73 -0.84 7.50
C LEU A 203 1.30 -1.25 7.12
N ALA A 204 0.31 -0.64 7.75
CA ALA A 204 -1.10 -0.94 7.56
C ALA A 204 -1.67 -0.22 6.33
N LEU A 205 -1.01 -0.40 5.17
CA LEU A 205 -1.39 0.15 3.87
C LEU A 205 -1.40 -0.97 2.83
N HIS A 206 -2.52 -1.15 2.16
CA HIS A 206 -2.75 -2.22 1.20
C HIS A 206 -3.37 -1.68 -0.08
N ALA A 207 -2.77 -1.96 -1.24
CA ALA A 207 -3.33 -1.66 -2.55
C ALA A 207 -4.43 -2.68 -2.86
N GLU A 208 -5.69 -2.33 -2.58
CA GLU A 208 -6.83 -3.26 -2.61
C GLU A 208 -7.36 -3.48 -4.01
N SER A 209 -7.42 -2.42 -4.86
CA SER A 209 -7.93 -2.58 -6.24
C SER A 209 -7.34 -1.60 -7.25
N LEU A 210 -7.41 -2.04 -8.51
CA LEU A 210 -7.11 -1.23 -9.70
C LEU A 210 -8.27 -1.35 -10.70
N THR A 211 -8.80 -0.20 -11.15
CA THR A 211 -9.79 -0.12 -12.24
C THR A 211 -9.18 0.61 -13.42
N PHE A 212 -9.20 0.00 -14.59
CA PHE A 212 -8.59 0.53 -15.80
C PHE A 212 -9.20 -0.08 -17.05
N LYS A 213 -8.96 0.53 -18.21
CA LYS A 213 -9.33 -0.01 -19.52
C LYS A 213 -8.35 -1.12 -19.90
N HIS A 214 -8.88 -2.33 -20.12
CA HIS A 214 -8.07 -3.51 -20.45
C HIS A 214 -7.41 -3.37 -21.83
N PRO A 215 -6.08 -3.61 -21.95
CA PRO A 215 -5.32 -3.32 -23.17
C PRO A 215 -5.70 -4.20 -24.36
N GLY A 216 -6.18 -5.42 -24.12
CA GLY A 216 -6.58 -6.35 -25.18
C GLY A 216 -8.05 -6.21 -25.58
N THR A 217 -8.96 -6.16 -24.62
CA THR A 217 -10.41 -6.14 -24.89
C THR A 217 -11.00 -4.75 -25.04
N GLY A 218 -10.32 -3.72 -24.52
CA GLY A 218 -10.82 -2.35 -24.49
C GLY A 218 -11.93 -2.09 -23.47
N ASN A 219 -12.39 -3.10 -22.73
CA ASN A 219 -13.41 -2.98 -21.69
C ASN A 219 -12.80 -2.46 -20.36
N GLU A 220 -13.62 -1.83 -19.54
CA GLU A 220 -13.19 -1.51 -18.17
C GLU A 220 -13.17 -2.79 -17.32
N ILE A 221 -12.07 -2.98 -16.59
CA ILE A 221 -11.87 -4.09 -15.66
C ILE A 221 -11.46 -3.57 -14.29
N THR A 222 -11.96 -4.22 -13.24
CA THR A 222 -11.54 -3.99 -11.86
C THR A 222 -10.90 -5.25 -11.30
N LEU A 223 -9.62 -5.16 -10.96
CA LEU A 223 -8.90 -6.21 -10.26
C LEU A 223 -8.88 -5.88 -8.76
N CYS A 224 -9.16 -6.88 -7.93
CA CYS A 224 -9.15 -6.75 -6.48
C CYS A 224 -8.22 -7.79 -5.87
N CYS A 225 -7.58 -7.48 -4.75
CA CYS A 225 -6.83 -8.45 -4.00
C CYS A 225 -7.16 -8.42 -2.50
N GLU A 226 -7.13 -9.60 -1.89
CA GLU A 226 -7.46 -9.77 -0.48
C GLU A 226 -6.41 -9.13 0.43
N ARG A 227 -6.89 -8.51 1.49
CA ARG A 227 -6.03 -7.97 2.55
C ARG A 227 -5.30 -9.10 3.30
N PRO A 228 -4.08 -8.83 3.78
CA PRO A 228 -3.35 -9.80 4.59
C PRO A 228 -4.13 -10.18 5.87
N LYS A 229 -4.04 -11.45 6.29
CA LYS A 229 -4.75 -11.97 7.49
C LYS A 229 -4.56 -11.12 8.75
N HIS A 230 -3.36 -10.60 8.98
CA HIS A 230 -3.08 -9.75 10.15
C HIS A 230 -3.86 -8.42 10.11
N PHE A 231 -4.18 -7.90 8.92
CA PHE A 231 -5.02 -6.73 8.76
C PHE A 231 -6.45 -7.02 9.25
N GLU A 232 -7.02 -8.15 8.83
CA GLU A 232 -8.36 -8.57 9.25
C GLU A 232 -8.42 -8.88 10.76
N VAL A 233 -7.35 -9.49 11.31
CA VAL A 233 -7.25 -9.72 12.75
C VAL A 233 -7.24 -8.38 13.52
N ALA A 234 -6.48 -7.40 13.07
CA ALA A 234 -6.45 -6.07 13.69
C ALA A 234 -7.85 -5.42 13.68
N LEU A 235 -8.55 -5.45 12.55
CA LEU A 235 -9.91 -4.91 12.42
C LEU A 235 -10.91 -5.62 13.35
N LYS A 236 -10.84 -6.96 13.44
CA LYS A 236 -11.67 -7.74 14.36
C LYS A 236 -11.51 -7.27 15.81
N TYR A 237 -10.29 -7.01 16.25
CA TYR A 237 -10.02 -6.57 17.61
C TYR A 237 -10.36 -5.10 17.84
N LEU A 238 -10.18 -4.24 16.84
CA LEU A 238 -10.64 -2.85 16.88
C LEU A 238 -12.16 -2.76 17.04
N ARG A 239 -12.91 -3.50 16.22
CA ARG A 239 -14.38 -3.58 16.34
C ARG A 239 -14.81 -4.04 17.73
N LYS A 240 -14.09 -4.99 18.33
CA LYS A 240 -14.41 -5.53 19.64
C LYS A 240 -14.08 -4.59 20.81
N PHE A 241 -12.99 -3.83 20.75
CA PHE A 241 -12.44 -3.12 21.91
C PHE A 241 -12.25 -1.62 21.72
N ASP A 242 -12.24 -1.11 20.49
CA ASP A 242 -12.09 0.31 20.15
C ASP A 242 -13.30 0.82 19.34
N GLY A 243 -14.39 0.05 19.23
CA GLY A 243 -15.65 0.45 18.61
C GLY A 243 -16.27 1.66 19.35
N MET A 244 -16.97 2.50 18.59
CA MET A 244 -17.74 3.62 19.14
C MET A 244 -19.05 3.14 19.73
#